data_832cfe5d8755515b773b9090faf0e1e6
#
_entry.id   832cfe5d8755515b773b9090faf0e1e6
#
_cell.length_a   1.000
_cell.length_b   1.000
_cell.length_c   1.000
_cell.angle_alpha   90.00
_cell.angle_beta   90.00
_cell.angle_gamma   90.00
#
_symmetry.space_group_name_H-M   'P 1'
#
loop_
_entity.id
_entity.type
_entity.pdbx_description
1 polymer ?
#
loop_
_entity_poly.entity_id
_entity_poly.type
_entity_poly.pdbx_seq_one_letter_code
_entity_poly.pdbx_strand_id
1 'polypeptide(L)' 'CPLPVLKARKRLLGMKNGQVLRLITTDPAAVIDVPHFCTEAGHDLLDQSKDDARMIFMIKRSS' A
#
# COMPACT_ATOMS: atom_id res chain seq x y z
N CYS A 1 -6.73 12.76 0.41
CA CYS A 1 -6.22 11.40 0.60
C CYS A 1 -5.29 11.32 1.79
N PRO A 2 -5.31 10.23 2.56
CA PRO A 2 -4.40 10.04 3.68
C PRO A 2 -2.94 9.97 3.22
N LEU A 3 -2.04 10.44 4.08
CA LEU A 3 -0.61 10.44 3.79
C LEU A 3 -0.04 9.07 3.41
N PRO A 4 -0.42 7.95 4.08
CA PRO A 4 0.10 6.63 3.70
C PRO A 4 -0.17 6.27 2.24
N VAL A 5 -1.36 6.59 1.74
CA VAL A 5 -1.72 6.31 0.35
C VAL A 5 -0.90 7.18 -0.61
N LEU A 6 -0.69 8.45 -0.28
CA LEU A 6 0.12 9.34 -1.11
C LEU A 6 1.57 8.88 -1.17
N LYS A 7 2.13 8.46 -0.06
CA LYS A 7 3.50 7.93 0.00
C LYS A 7 3.64 6.65 -0.80
N ALA A 8 2.67 5.74 -0.67
CA ALA A 8 2.67 4.48 -1.41
C ALA A 8 2.60 4.75 -2.92
N ARG A 9 1.73 5.65 -3.33
CA ARG A 9 1.58 6.01 -4.73
C ARG A 9 2.88 6.55 -5.31
N LYS A 10 3.54 7.45 -4.58
CA LYS A 10 4.80 8.03 -5.02
C LYS A 10 5.89 6.97 -5.18
N ARG A 11 5.98 6.06 -4.22
CA ARG A 11 6.95 4.96 -4.28
C ARG A 11 6.68 4.03 -5.45
N LEU A 12 5.42 3.66 -5.65
CA LEU A 12 5.04 2.75 -6.72
C LEU A 12 5.32 3.34 -8.10
N LEU A 13 5.21 4.64 -8.27
CA LEU A 13 5.52 5.30 -9.54
C LEU A 13 6.99 5.14 -9.92
N GLY A 14 7.90 5.04 -8.94
CA GLY A 14 9.31 4.83 -9.18
C GLY A 14 9.72 3.37 -9.28
N MET A 15 8.78 2.44 -9.12
CA MET A 15 9.05 1.01 -9.14
C MET A 15 8.71 0.41 -10.50
N LYS A 16 9.30 -0.76 -10.79
CA LYS A 16 8.97 -1.52 -12.00
C LYS A 16 7.82 -2.47 -11.73
N ASN A 17 7.11 -2.86 -12.80
CA ASN A 17 6.05 -3.85 -12.68
C ASN A 17 6.59 -5.16 -12.10
N GLY A 18 5.86 -5.71 -11.15
CA GLY A 18 6.26 -6.94 -10.47
C GLY A 18 7.05 -6.73 -9.20
N GLN A 19 7.53 -5.52 -8.94
CA GLN A 19 8.20 -5.22 -7.68
C GLN A 19 7.18 -5.04 -6.56
N VAL A 20 7.57 -5.40 -5.35
CA VAL A 20 6.70 -5.36 -4.18
C VAL A 20 7.13 -4.22 -3.26
N LEU A 21 6.17 -3.38 -2.90
CA LEU A 21 6.36 -2.33 -1.91
C LEU A 21 5.85 -2.79 -0.55
N ARG A 22 6.70 -2.66 0.46
CA ARG A 22 6.30 -2.90 1.84
C ARG A 22 5.97 -1.55 2.48
N LEU A 23 4.69 -1.34 2.73
CA LEU A 23 4.18 -0.11 3.34
C LEU A 23 3.88 -0.36 4.81
N ILE A 24 4.48 0.43 5.69
CA ILE A 24 4.24 0.35 7.14
C ILE A 24 3.62 1.66 7.58
N THR A 25 2.51 1.59 8.30
CA THR A 25 1.81 2.77 8.78
C THR A 25 1.16 2.50 10.12
N THR A 26 0.99 3.56 10.92
CA THR A 26 0.25 3.51 12.18
C THR A 26 -1.15 4.10 12.05
N ASP A 27 -1.51 4.59 10.87
CA ASP A 27 -2.82 5.19 10.63
C ASP A 27 -3.89 4.12 10.49
N PRO A 28 -4.87 4.05 11.41
CA PRO A 28 -5.91 3.03 11.36
C PRO A 28 -6.78 3.11 10.10
N ALA A 29 -6.89 4.28 9.48
CA ALA A 29 -7.66 4.43 8.25
C ALA A 29 -7.02 3.69 7.07
N ALA A 30 -5.73 3.35 7.16
CA ALA A 30 -5.05 2.62 6.09
C ALA A 30 -5.66 1.24 5.83
N VAL A 31 -6.31 0.65 6.82
CA VAL A 31 -7.02 -0.63 6.66
C VAL A 31 -8.04 -0.56 5.52
N ILE A 32 -8.66 0.59 5.35
CA ILE A 32 -9.66 0.81 4.29
C ILE A 32 -9.02 1.47 3.08
N ASP A 33 -8.18 2.47 3.30
CA ASP A 33 -7.67 3.32 2.23
C ASP A 33 -6.65 2.62 1.34
N VAL A 34 -5.79 1.78 1.90
CA VAL A 34 -4.75 1.10 1.12
C VAL A 34 -5.34 0.06 0.17
N PRO A 35 -6.25 -0.84 0.62
CA PRO A 35 -6.90 -1.76 -0.31
C PRO A 35 -7.68 -1.03 -1.39
N HIS A 36 -8.37 0.04 -1.04
CA HIS A 36 -9.13 0.84 -2.01
C HIS A 36 -8.19 1.45 -3.05
N PHE A 37 -7.09 2.03 -2.61
CA PHE A 37 -6.09 2.58 -3.52
C PHE A 37 -5.54 1.50 -4.47
N CYS A 38 -5.22 0.33 -3.95
CA CYS A 38 -4.70 -0.76 -4.78
C CYS A 38 -5.69 -1.17 -5.86
N THR A 39 -6.96 -1.25 -5.51
CA THR A 39 -8.01 -1.59 -6.47
C THR A 39 -8.14 -0.53 -7.55
N GLU A 40 -8.16 0.73 -7.17
CA GLU A 40 -8.33 1.84 -8.12
C GLU A 40 -7.13 2.02 -9.04
N ALA A 41 -5.93 1.84 -8.51
CA ALA A 41 -4.69 2.00 -9.27
C ALA A 41 -4.30 0.75 -10.06
N GLY A 42 -4.98 -0.38 -9.83
CA GLY A 42 -4.68 -1.62 -10.54
C GLY A 42 -3.49 -2.38 -9.98
N HIS A 43 -3.09 -2.09 -8.75
CA HIS A 43 -2.02 -2.83 -8.08
C HIS A 43 -2.57 -3.99 -7.28
N ASP A 44 -1.72 -4.99 -7.00
CA ASP A 44 -2.11 -6.16 -6.22
C ASP A 44 -1.72 -6.00 -4.77
N LEU A 45 -2.68 -6.12 -3.86
CA LEU A 45 -2.41 -6.20 -2.43
C LEU A 45 -2.15 -7.68 -2.09
N LEU A 46 -0.88 -8.02 -1.91
CA LEU A 46 -0.47 -9.41 -1.68
C LEU A 46 -0.71 -9.86 -0.26
N ASP A 47 -0.48 -8.97 0.70
CA ASP A 47 -0.59 -9.32 2.11
C ASP A 47 -0.90 -8.07 2.93
N GLN A 48 -1.56 -8.31 4.06
CA GLN A 48 -1.92 -7.25 5.01
C GLN A 48 -1.83 -7.84 6.40
N SER A 49 -0.97 -7.26 7.23
CA SER A 49 -0.78 -7.74 8.59
C SER A 49 -0.73 -6.59 9.57
N LYS A 50 -0.91 -6.91 10.84
CA LYS A 50 -0.85 -5.95 11.92
C LYS A 50 0.17 -6.41 12.96
N ASP A 51 1.08 -5.51 13.33
CA ASP A 51 2.09 -5.75 14.34
C ASP A 51 2.04 -4.60 15.34
N ASP A 52 1.52 -4.86 16.53
CA ASP A 52 1.28 -3.83 17.53
C ASP A 52 0.34 -2.76 16.99
N ALA A 53 0.78 -1.49 17.00
CA ALA A 53 0.02 -0.38 16.45
C ALA A 53 0.32 -0.13 14.97
N ARG A 54 1.22 -0.92 14.38
CA ARG A 54 1.63 -0.75 12.98
C ARG A 54 0.89 -1.73 12.08
N MET A 55 0.54 -1.25 10.89
CA MET A 55 -0.02 -2.10 9.85
C MET A 55 0.97 -2.19 8.70
N ILE A 56 1.13 -3.39 8.16
CA ILE A 56 2.10 -3.69 7.10
C ILE A 56 1.34 -4.19 5.90
N PHE A 57 1.54 -3.54 4.77
CA PHE A 57 0.90 -3.90 3.51
C PHE A 57 1.98 -4.25 2.50
N MET A 58 1.80 -5.39 1.82
CA MET A 58 2.67 -5.81 0.73
C MET A 58 1.93 -5.58 -0.58
N ILE A 59 2.38 -4.61 -1.34
CA ILE A 59 1.71 -4.16 -2.56
C ILE A 59 2.61 -4.45 -3.76
N LYS A 60 2.10 -5.24 -4.70
CA LYS A 60 2.82 -5.52 -5.95
C LYS A 60 2.38 -4.54 -7.02
N ARG A 61 3.34 -3.89 -7.66
CA ARG A 61 3.03 -3.01 -8.77
C ARG A 61 2.60 -3.81 -9.98
N SER A 62 1.37 -3.56 -10.46
CA SER A 62 0.78 -4.29 -11.58
C SER A 62 0.41 -3.42 -12.77
N SER A 63 0.58 -2.13 -12.66
CA SER A 63 0.20 -1.24 -13.77
C SER A 63 1.16 -0.09 -13.96
#